data_6ff85c4859abaaa6f317509d9769871f
#
_entry.id   6ff85c4859abaaa6f317509d9769871f
#
_cell.length_a   1.000
_cell.length_b   1.000
_cell.length_c   1.000
_cell.angle_alpha   90.00
_cell.angle_beta   90.00
_cell.angle_gamma   90.00
#
_symmetry.space_group_name_H-M   'P 1'
#
loop_
_entity.id
_entity.type
_entity.pdbx_description
1 polymer ?
#
loop_
_entity_poly.entity_id
_entity_poly.type
_entity_poly.pdbx_seq_one_letter_code
_entity_poly.pdbx_strand_id
1 'polypeptide(L)'
;MDELWLCFPAEETVHCANAIKAAECAGVAVQTFGDGDTLTLGTATMQVWMLDRPEYTRLNDRSAQIMLTFGQRKMLFSADLEQKGQNGLIEKVGAEMLKADVLKYPHHGLQALTPEYRAAVSPELAIVTCNQRETEGKKYIRRTALDTVWTVPGFVHLTTDGEMWVCDRIVSDVKY
;
A
#
# COMPACT_ATOMS: atom_id res chain seq x y z
N MET A 1 -18.60 -10.55 -1.01
CA MET A 1 -17.34 -10.45 -0.23
C MET A 1 -17.41 -11.58 0.80
N ASP A 2 -16.44 -12.44 0.79
CA ASP A 2 -16.46 -13.64 1.63
C ASP A 2 -15.71 -13.43 2.94
N GLU A 3 -14.67 -12.57 2.92
CA GLU A 3 -13.85 -12.24 4.07
C GLU A 3 -13.46 -10.75 4.07
N LEU A 4 -13.33 -10.18 5.27
CA LEU A 4 -12.74 -8.87 5.53
C LEU A 4 -11.44 -9.07 6.32
N TRP A 5 -10.33 -8.60 5.78
CA TRP A 5 -9.03 -8.65 6.44
C TRP A 5 -8.63 -7.27 6.94
N LEU A 6 -8.25 -7.17 8.21
CA LEU A 6 -7.85 -5.92 8.87
C LEU A 6 -6.44 -6.05 9.46
N CYS A 7 -5.72 -4.93 9.54
CA CYS A 7 -4.43 -4.89 10.23
C CYS A 7 -4.54 -4.42 11.70
N PHE A 8 -5.73 -4.02 12.14
CA PHE A 8 -5.97 -3.53 13.50
C PHE A 8 -7.21 -4.18 14.11
N PRO A 9 -7.21 -4.44 15.43
CA PRO A 9 -8.39 -4.93 16.14
C PRO A 9 -9.44 -3.83 16.31
N ALA A 10 -10.64 -4.21 16.77
CA ALA A 10 -11.77 -3.29 16.96
C ALA A 10 -11.46 -2.11 17.90
N GLU A 11 -10.64 -2.37 18.91
CA GLU A 11 -10.31 -1.43 19.97
C GLU A 11 -9.38 -0.32 19.51
N GLU A 12 -8.66 -0.52 18.40
CA GLU A 12 -7.66 0.42 17.94
C GLU A 12 -8.29 1.73 17.46
N THR A 13 -9.41 1.67 16.74
CA THR A 13 -10.14 2.86 16.28
C THR A 13 -11.65 2.60 16.14
N VAL A 14 -12.44 3.67 16.21
CA VAL A 14 -13.88 3.60 15.91
C VAL A 14 -14.17 3.12 14.49
N HIS A 15 -13.25 3.37 13.55
CA HIS A 15 -13.40 2.93 12.16
C HIS A 15 -13.23 1.40 12.03
N CYS A 16 -12.25 0.81 12.75
CA CYS A 16 -12.10 -0.64 12.82
C CYS A 16 -13.33 -1.29 13.44
N ALA A 17 -13.81 -0.78 14.57
CA ALA A 17 -15.02 -1.28 15.22
C ALA A 17 -16.25 -1.24 14.30
N ASN A 18 -16.44 -0.13 13.57
CA ASN A 18 -17.56 0.02 12.64
C ASN A 18 -17.43 -0.93 11.44
N ALA A 19 -16.23 -1.12 10.90
CA ALA A 19 -15.98 -2.04 9.79
C ALA A 19 -16.28 -3.48 10.20
N ILE A 20 -15.82 -3.92 11.37
CA ILE A 20 -16.08 -5.25 11.92
C ILE A 20 -17.59 -5.46 12.11
N LYS A 21 -18.26 -4.52 12.76
CA LYS A 21 -19.72 -4.58 12.97
C LYS A 21 -20.48 -4.66 11.65
N ALA A 22 -20.08 -3.90 10.64
CA ALA A 22 -20.72 -3.95 9.32
C ALA A 22 -20.51 -5.32 8.64
N ALA A 23 -19.31 -5.89 8.74
CA ALA A 23 -19.00 -7.20 8.21
C ALA A 23 -19.85 -8.31 8.90
N GLU A 24 -19.91 -8.30 10.24
CA GLU A 24 -20.72 -9.21 11.02
C GLU A 24 -22.21 -9.14 10.65
N CYS A 25 -22.75 -7.91 10.52
CA CYS A 25 -24.15 -7.72 10.09
C CYS A 25 -24.40 -8.24 8.67
N ALA A 26 -23.40 -8.26 7.82
CA ALA A 26 -23.48 -8.76 6.45
C ALA A 26 -23.15 -10.27 6.34
N GLY A 27 -22.82 -10.94 7.45
CA GLY A 27 -22.41 -12.35 7.46
C GLY A 27 -21.04 -12.60 6.82
N VAL A 28 -20.19 -11.57 6.80
CA VAL A 28 -18.83 -11.63 6.26
C VAL A 28 -17.86 -12.01 7.37
N ALA A 29 -17.04 -13.03 7.15
CA ALA A 29 -16.00 -13.43 8.11
C ALA A 29 -14.95 -12.32 8.26
N VAL A 30 -14.52 -12.07 9.51
CA VAL A 30 -13.48 -11.09 9.80
C VAL A 30 -12.20 -11.80 10.20
N GLN A 31 -11.11 -11.44 9.55
CA GLN A 31 -9.76 -11.95 9.80
C GLN A 31 -8.83 -10.78 10.14
N THR A 32 -7.72 -11.08 10.79
CA THR A 32 -6.69 -10.08 11.10
C THR A 32 -5.36 -10.52 10.52
N PHE A 33 -4.66 -9.61 9.84
CA PHE A 33 -3.30 -9.84 9.41
C PHE A 33 -2.35 -9.93 10.60
N GLY A 34 -1.46 -10.92 10.55
CA GLY A 34 -0.28 -11.00 11.39
C GLY A 34 0.99 -10.58 10.63
N ASP A 35 1.98 -10.12 11.37
CA ASP A 35 3.30 -9.87 10.81
C ASP A 35 3.93 -11.19 10.32
N GLY A 36 4.38 -11.20 9.07
CA GLY A 36 4.93 -12.39 8.42
C GLY A 36 3.89 -13.28 7.72
N ASP A 37 2.60 -12.94 7.77
CA ASP A 37 1.57 -13.71 7.08
C ASP A 37 1.81 -13.76 5.58
N THR A 38 1.44 -14.89 5.00
CA THR A 38 1.43 -15.07 3.55
C THR A 38 0.05 -15.56 3.12
N LEU A 39 -0.59 -14.80 2.25
CA LEU A 39 -1.86 -15.16 1.64
C LEU A 39 -1.65 -15.59 0.19
N THR A 40 -2.48 -16.51 -0.28
CA THR A 40 -2.45 -16.98 -1.66
C THR A 40 -3.77 -16.68 -2.35
N LEU A 41 -3.68 -16.05 -3.54
CA LEU A 41 -4.81 -15.75 -4.41
C LEU A 41 -4.58 -16.42 -5.77
N GLY A 42 -5.09 -17.65 -5.96
CA GLY A 42 -4.74 -18.45 -7.11
C GLY A 42 -3.24 -18.75 -7.13
N THR A 43 -2.52 -18.23 -8.13
CA THR A 43 -1.06 -18.35 -8.26
C THR A 43 -0.30 -17.11 -7.77
N ALA A 44 -1.01 -16.06 -7.37
CA ALA A 44 -0.40 -14.89 -6.75
C ALA A 44 -0.22 -15.09 -5.25
N THR A 45 0.80 -14.46 -4.68
CA THR A 45 1.08 -14.45 -3.24
C THR A 45 1.13 -13.03 -2.71
N MET A 46 0.67 -12.85 -1.47
CA MET A 46 0.78 -11.60 -0.72
C MET A 46 1.55 -11.87 0.56
N GLN A 47 2.73 -11.26 0.69
CA GLN A 47 3.51 -11.26 1.92
C GLN A 47 3.17 -10.03 2.73
N VAL A 48 2.85 -10.20 4.01
CA VAL A 48 2.47 -9.12 4.91
C VAL A 48 3.62 -8.81 5.87
N TRP A 49 3.91 -7.52 6.06
CA TRP A 49 4.82 -7.03 7.09
C TRP A 49 4.17 -5.92 7.90
N MET A 50 4.40 -5.95 9.21
CA MET A 50 3.87 -4.94 10.13
C MET A 50 4.97 -4.49 11.10
N LEU A 51 4.94 -3.22 11.48
CA LEU A 51 5.84 -2.64 12.47
C LEU A 51 5.07 -2.51 13.80
N ASP A 52 5.10 -3.56 14.61
CA ASP A 52 4.35 -3.67 15.88
C ASP A 52 5.19 -3.36 17.13
N ARG A 53 6.39 -2.81 16.94
CA ARG A 53 7.28 -2.47 18.06
C ARG A 53 6.83 -1.20 18.80
N PRO A 54 7.13 -1.08 20.11
CA PRO A 54 6.69 0.05 20.94
C PRO A 54 7.12 1.43 20.45
N GLU A 55 8.21 1.51 19.71
CA GLU A 55 8.69 2.78 19.12
C GLU A 55 7.82 3.34 18.01
N TYR A 56 6.94 2.50 17.41
CA TYR A 56 5.98 2.93 16.37
C TYR A 56 4.64 3.24 17.02
N THR A 57 4.48 4.49 17.44
CA THR A 57 3.27 4.95 18.16
C THR A 57 2.16 5.43 17.20
N ARG A 58 2.50 5.69 15.93
CA ARG A 58 1.54 6.13 14.93
C ARG A 58 0.92 4.93 14.22
N LEU A 59 -0.40 4.94 14.06
CA LEU A 59 -1.12 3.89 13.32
C LEU A 59 -0.63 3.74 11.89
N ASN A 60 -0.29 4.86 11.25
CA ASN A 60 0.23 4.86 9.88
C ASN A 60 1.49 3.97 9.75
N ASP A 61 2.43 4.10 10.69
CA ASP A 61 3.65 3.27 10.67
C ASP A 61 3.40 1.81 11.05
N ARG A 62 2.31 1.52 11.77
CA ARG A 62 1.90 0.17 12.18
C ARG A 62 1.00 -0.53 11.18
N SER A 63 0.58 0.15 10.11
CA SER A 63 -0.28 -0.43 9.09
C SER A 63 0.41 -1.58 8.34
N ALA A 64 -0.37 -2.53 7.80
CA ALA A 64 0.16 -3.64 7.03
C ALA A 64 0.77 -3.17 5.71
N GLN A 65 2.00 -3.57 5.47
CA GLN A 65 2.70 -3.42 4.19
C GLN A 65 2.57 -4.75 3.45
N ILE A 66 2.10 -4.72 2.21
CA ILE A 66 1.79 -5.95 1.48
C ILE A 66 2.58 -5.99 0.18
N MET A 67 3.41 -7.01 0.02
CA MET A 67 4.06 -7.33 -1.25
C MET A 67 3.20 -8.34 -2.01
N LEU A 68 2.60 -7.92 -3.09
CA LEU A 68 1.93 -8.80 -4.05
C LEU A 68 2.95 -9.29 -5.07
N THR A 69 3.01 -10.60 -5.26
CA THR A 69 3.86 -11.24 -6.29
C THR A 69 3.01 -12.12 -7.18
N PHE A 70 3.15 -11.93 -8.50
CA PHE A 70 2.56 -12.81 -9.50
C PHE A 70 3.57 -13.04 -10.65
N GLY A 71 3.98 -14.27 -10.85
CA GLY A 71 5.08 -14.58 -11.78
C GLY A 71 6.36 -13.84 -11.38
N GLN A 72 6.90 -13.04 -12.30
CA GLN A 72 8.09 -12.22 -12.06
C GLN A 72 7.74 -10.80 -11.58
N ARG A 73 6.45 -10.45 -11.50
CA ARG A 73 5.99 -9.09 -11.22
C ARG A 73 5.63 -8.90 -9.76
N LYS A 74 5.99 -7.72 -9.24
CA LYS A 74 5.80 -7.36 -7.83
C LYS A 74 5.19 -5.99 -7.70
N MET A 75 4.24 -5.86 -6.77
CA MET A 75 3.67 -4.59 -6.36
C MET A 75 3.71 -4.46 -4.84
N LEU A 76 4.26 -3.34 -4.36
CA LEU A 76 4.29 -3.03 -2.94
C LEU A 76 3.17 -2.04 -2.59
N PHE A 77 2.28 -2.47 -1.70
CA PHE A 77 1.28 -1.63 -1.07
C PHE A 77 1.84 -1.10 0.25
N SER A 78 2.19 0.18 0.28
CA SER A 78 2.84 0.83 1.43
C SER A 78 1.85 1.51 2.38
N ALA A 79 0.57 1.20 2.30
CA ALA A 79 -0.47 1.83 3.11
C ALA A 79 -0.20 3.33 3.34
N ASP A 80 -0.13 3.78 4.60
CA ASP A 80 0.17 5.17 4.96
C ASP A 80 1.51 5.32 5.70
N LEU A 81 2.46 4.42 5.41
CA LEU A 81 3.76 4.35 6.03
C LEU A 81 4.50 5.69 6.00
N GLU A 82 4.84 6.23 7.16
CA GLU A 82 5.59 7.48 7.30
C GLU A 82 7.11 7.24 7.22
N GLN A 83 7.90 8.29 7.22
CA GLN A 83 9.36 8.18 7.01
C GLN A 83 10.06 7.30 8.05
N LYS A 84 9.63 7.36 9.32
CA LYS A 84 10.17 6.50 10.37
C LYS A 84 9.87 5.02 10.09
N GLY A 85 8.64 4.74 9.70
CA GLY A 85 8.22 3.39 9.33
C GLY A 85 8.93 2.88 8.07
N GLN A 86 9.18 3.75 7.07
CA GLN A 86 9.94 3.37 5.86
C GLN A 86 11.33 2.82 6.22
N ASN A 87 12.06 3.53 7.07
CA ASN A 87 13.38 3.08 7.51
C ASN A 87 13.30 1.82 8.38
N GLY A 88 12.33 1.77 9.29
CA GLY A 88 12.10 0.59 10.11
C GLY A 88 11.71 -0.66 9.32
N LEU A 89 10.98 -0.50 8.22
CA LEU A 89 10.67 -1.62 7.35
C LEU A 89 11.92 -2.17 6.65
N ILE A 90 12.81 -1.28 6.18
CA ILE A 90 14.10 -1.69 5.60
C ILE A 90 14.94 -2.46 6.63
N GLU A 91 15.02 -1.95 7.85
CA GLU A 91 15.76 -2.61 8.94
C GLU A 91 15.18 -3.98 9.29
N LYS A 92 13.84 -4.11 9.22
CA LYS A 92 13.14 -5.34 9.57
C LYS A 92 13.30 -6.44 8.52
N VAL A 93 13.09 -6.12 7.24
CA VAL A 93 12.97 -7.14 6.19
C VAL A 93 14.16 -7.16 5.23
N GLY A 94 14.98 -6.13 5.23
CA GLY A 94 16.08 -5.95 4.28
C GLY A 94 15.63 -5.30 2.98
N ALA A 95 16.51 -4.51 2.37
CA ALA A 95 16.23 -3.76 1.15
C ALA A 95 15.83 -4.65 -0.03
N GLU A 96 16.47 -5.81 -0.17
CA GLU A 96 16.23 -6.74 -1.28
C GLU A 96 14.80 -7.30 -1.28
N MET A 97 14.19 -7.44 -0.10
CA MET A 97 12.82 -7.94 0.03
C MET A 97 11.77 -6.92 -0.42
N LEU A 98 12.13 -5.64 -0.45
CA LEU A 98 11.22 -4.54 -0.78
C LEU A 98 11.17 -4.21 -2.27
N LYS A 99 12.07 -4.77 -3.07
CA LYS A 99 12.14 -4.48 -4.51
C LYS A 99 10.83 -4.85 -5.21
N ALA A 100 10.22 -3.86 -5.88
CA ALA A 100 8.94 -4.01 -6.57
C ALA A 100 8.88 -3.15 -7.83
N ASP A 101 8.17 -3.62 -8.85
CA ASP A 101 7.99 -2.89 -10.12
C ASP A 101 7.02 -1.71 -9.94
N VAL A 102 5.99 -1.93 -9.13
CA VAL A 102 4.94 -0.94 -8.87
C VAL A 102 4.87 -0.64 -7.38
N LEU A 103 4.79 0.65 -7.04
CA LEU A 103 4.61 1.12 -5.67
C LEU A 103 3.26 1.83 -5.52
N LYS A 104 2.36 1.33 -4.65
CA LYS A 104 1.33 2.21 -4.10
C LYS A 104 2.04 3.21 -3.19
N TYR A 105 2.11 4.46 -3.62
CA TYR A 105 2.84 5.51 -2.89
C TYR A 105 2.29 5.66 -1.48
N PRO A 106 3.13 5.66 -0.43
CA PRO A 106 2.67 5.73 0.95
C PRO A 106 1.94 7.04 1.25
N HIS A 107 1.00 6.96 2.18
CA HIS A 107 0.27 8.08 2.75
C HIS A 107 -0.29 9.04 1.68
N HIS A 108 -0.88 8.48 0.62
CA HIS A 108 -1.51 9.21 -0.48
C HIS A 108 -0.61 10.28 -1.15
N GLY A 109 0.71 10.16 -1.03
CA GLY A 109 1.65 11.17 -1.51
C GLY A 109 1.76 12.41 -0.62
N LEU A 110 1.28 12.34 0.63
CA LEU A 110 1.35 13.47 1.57
C LEU A 110 2.73 13.62 2.23
N GLN A 111 3.58 12.60 2.12
CA GLN A 111 4.95 12.62 2.64
C GLN A 111 5.96 12.17 1.58
N ALA A 112 7.22 12.59 1.74
CA ALA A 112 8.30 12.15 0.88
C ALA A 112 8.69 10.70 1.19
N LEU A 113 9.14 9.98 0.17
CA LEU A 113 9.93 8.76 0.38
C LEU A 113 11.28 9.14 0.97
N THR A 114 11.78 8.34 1.92
CA THR A 114 13.19 8.44 2.29
C THR A 114 14.06 7.98 1.11
N PRO A 115 15.27 8.54 0.92
CA PRO A 115 16.16 8.10 -0.16
C PRO A 115 16.44 6.60 -0.10
N GLU A 116 16.59 6.06 1.10
CA GLU A 116 16.87 4.65 1.38
C GLU A 116 15.68 3.77 0.97
N TYR A 117 14.45 4.16 1.34
CA TYR A 117 13.25 3.42 0.99
C TYR A 117 13.01 3.43 -0.53
N ARG A 118 13.18 4.59 -1.14
CA ARG A 118 13.09 4.71 -2.59
C ARG A 118 14.11 3.80 -3.31
N ALA A 119 15.34 3.76 -2.82
CA ALA A 119 16.39 2.93 -3.39
C ALA A 119 16.11 1.43 -3.18
N ALA A 120 15.57 1.04 -2.01
CA ALA A 120 15.20 -0.33 -1.69
C ALA A 120 14.04 -0.84 -2.57
N VAL A 121 12.97 -0.05 -2.70
CA VAL A 121 11.83 -0.45 -3.53
C VAL A 121 12.16 -0.35 -5.02
N SER A 122 12.88 0.69 -5.42
CA SER A 122 13.30 0.94 -6.81
C SER A 122 12.19 0.73 -7.85
N PRO A 123 11.01 1.32 -7.68
CA PRO A 123 9.86 1.06 -8.54
C PRO A 123 10.00 1.74 -9.90
N GLU A 124 9.45 1.13 -10.94
CA GLU A 124 9.29 1.73 -12.27
C GLU A 124 8.07 2.67 -12.31
N LEU A 125 7.01 2.31 -11.57
CA LEU A 125 5.77 3.08 -11.52
C LEU A 125 5.33 3.32 -10.08
N ALA A 126 4.91 4.55 -9.76
CA ALA A 126 4.25 4.90 -8.51
C ALA A 126 2.79 5.28 -8.73
N ILE A 127 1.88 4.67 -7.97
CA ILE A 127 0.46 5.01 -7.97
C ILE A 127 0.15 5.84 -6.73
N VAL A 128 -0.31 7.07 -6.94
CA VAL A 128 -0.70 8.00 -5.88
C VAL A 128 -2.22 8.02 -5.77
N THR A 129 -2.75 7.52 -4.66
CA THR A 129 -4.19 7.42 -4.39
C THR A 129 -4.75 8.74 -3.85
N CYS A 130 -4.55 9.81 -4.61
CA CYS A 130 -4.93 11.17 -4.25
C CYS A 130 -5.24 12.01 -5.50
N ASN A 131 -5.80 13.19 -5.29
CA ASN A 131 -5.94 14.19 -6.34
C ASN A 131 -4.55 14.76 -6.71
N GLN A 132 -4.24 14.78 -7.99
CA GLN A 132 -2.99 15.33 -8.51
C GLN A 132 -2.76 16.77 -8.01
N ARG A 133 -3.80 17.60 -7.95
CA ARG A 133 -3.68 18.99 -7.49
C ARG A 133 -3.23 19.12 -6.04
N GLU A 134 -3.61 18.17 -5.17
CA GLU A 134 -3.19 18.18 -3.75
C GLU A 134 -1.72 17.80 -3.58
N THR A 135 -1.21 16.95 -4.46
CA THR A 135 0.16 16.45 -4.39
C THR A 135 1.11 17.13 -5.38
N GLU A 136 0.59 17.75 -6.44
CA GLU A 136 1.39 18.40 -7.48
C GLU A 136 2.23 19.57 -6.95
N GLY A 137 1.71 20.29 -5.94
CA GLY A 137 2.46 21.30 -5.20
C GLY A 137 3.54 20.74 -4.27
N LYS A 138 3.52 19.44 -3.97
CA LYS A 138 4.49 18.78 -3.11
C LYS A 138 5.78 18.53 -3.87
N LYS A 139 6.79 19.33 -3.62
CA LYS A 139 8.10 19.27 -4.30
C LYS A 139 8.75 17.88 -4.27
N TYR A 140 8.46 17.05 -3.26
CA TYR A 140 9.08 15.74 -3.10
C TYR A 140 8.58 14.71 -4.12
N ILE A 141 7.29 14.70 -4.53
CA ILE A 141 6.82 13.79 -5.57
C ILE A 141 7.51 14.09 -6.90
N ARG A 142 7.62 15.38 -7.27
CA ARG A 142 8.34 15.80 -8.48
C ARG A 142 9.83 15.46 -8.44
N ARG A 143 10.45 15.47 -7.27
CA ARG A 143 11.88 15.16 -7.10
C ARG A 143 12.20 13.68 -7.14
N THR A 144 11.20 12.82 -7.02
CA THR A 144 11.44 11.36 -7.03
C THR A 144 11.87 10.86 -8.41
N ALA A 145 11.58 11.60 -9.49
CA ALA A 145 11.81 11.18 -10.87
C ALA A 145 11.22 9.78 -11.16
N LEU A 146 10.12 9.44 -10.46
CA LEU A 146 9.37 8.21 -10.70
C LEU A 146 8.23 8.52 -11.67
N ASP A 147 7.96 7.60 -12.57
CA ASP A 147 6.73 7.63 -13.34
C ASP A 147 5.55 7.49 -12.36
N THR A 148 4.67 8.48 -12.37
CA THR A 148 3.62 8.62 -11.36
C THR A 148 2.27 8.76 -12.00
N VAL A 149 1.30 7.94 -11.54
CA VAL A 149 -0.09 7.99 -11.95
C VAL A 149 -0.97 8.30 -10.75
N TRP A 150 -1.89 9.27 -10.89
CA TRP A 150 -2.86 9.66 -9.86
C TRP A 150 -4.22 9.01 -10.11
N THR A 151 -4.85 8.54 -9.04
CA THR A 151 -6.16 7.90 -9.14
C THR A 151 -7.32 8.89 -9.30
N VAL A 152 -7.17 10.13 -8.83
CA VAL A 152 -8.26 11.12 -8.87
C VAL A 152 -8.01 12.19 -9.95
N PRO A 153 -9.00 12.55 -10.79
CA PRO A 153 -10.33 11.95 -10.91
C PRO A 153 -10.27 10.61 -11.66
N GLY A 154 -11.00 9.61 -11.15
CA GLY A 154 -11.10 8.28 -11.75
C GLY A 154 -10.38 7.20 -10.96
N PHE A 155 -9.87 6.22 -11.66
CA PHE A 155 -9.13 5.11 -11.04
C PHE A 155 -8.00 4.62 -11.97
N VAL A 156 -7.09 3.86 -11.38
CA VAL A 156 -6.02 3.16 -12.09
C VAL A 156 -6.36 1.68 -12.11
N HIS A 157 -6.36 1.09 -13.29
CA HIS A 157 -6.51 -0.33 -13.50
C HIS A 157 -5.17 -0.92 -13.89
N LEU A 158 -4.68 -1.86 -13.09
CA LEU A 158 -3.46 -2.59 -13.35
C LEU A 158 -3.79 -4.03 -13.68
N THR A 159 -3.19 -4.54 -14.75
CA THR A 159 -3.23 -5.97 -15.09
C THR A 159 -1.83 -6.49 -15.32
N THR A 160 -1.62 -7.76 -15.07
CA THR A 160 -0.35 -8.44 -15.35
C THR A 160 -0.59 -9.89 -15.72
N ASP A 161 0.21 -10.39 -16.64
CA ASP A 161 0.31 -11.81 -16.98
C ASP A 161 1.43 -12.52 -16.19
N GLY A 162 2.12 -11.79 -15.31
CA GLY A 162 3.28 -12.25 -14.54
C GLY A 162 4.63 -11.91 -15.19
N GLU A 163 4.63 -11.41 -16.42
CA GLU A 163 5.84 -10.99 -17.15
C GLU A 163 5.88 -9.47 -17.38
N MET A 164 4.71 -8.83 -17.57
CA MET A 164 4.60 -7.39 -17.76
C MET A 164 3.44 -6.79 -16.99
N TRP A 165 3.52 -5.48 -16.75
CA TRP A 165 2.41 -4.69 -16.23
C TRP A 165 1.76 -3.89 -17.37
N VAL A 166 0.42 -3.86 -17.36
CA VAL A 166 -0.36 -2.91 -18.16
C VAL A 166 -1.09 -1.98 -17.19
N CYS A 167 -0.92 -0.68 -17.38
CA CYS A 167 -1.50 0.34 -16.51
C CYS A 167 -2.43 1.24 -17.34
N ASP A 168 -3.72 1.15 -17.05
CA ASP A 168 -4.75 1.99 -17.65
C ASP A 168 -5.26 2.98 -16.60
N ARG A 169 -5.19 4.28 -16.94
CA ARG A 169 -5.82 5.31 -16.13
C ARG A 169 -7.18 5.66 -16.74
N ILE A 170 -8.23 5.39 -15.99
CA ILE A 170 -9.59 5.73 -16.38
C ILE A 170 -10.01 7.00 -15.65
N VAL A 171 -10.22 8.07 -16.42
CA VAL A 171 -10.68 9.36 -15.88
C VAL A 171 -12.20 9.34 -15.80
N SER A 172 -12.74 9.65 -14.63
CA SER A 172 -14.16 9.80 -14.40
C SER A 172 -14.60 11.23 -14.68
N ASP A 173 -15.67 11.41 -15.45
CA ASP A 173 -16.31 12.71 -15.65
C ASP A 173 -17.19 13.13 -14.44
N VAL A 174 -17.26 12.30 -13.40
CA VAL A 174 -18.00 12.59 -12.18
C VAL A 174 -17.28 13.69 -11.41
N LYS A 175 -17.90 14.83 -11.31
CA LYS A 175 -17.46 15.91 -10.40
C LYS A 175 -17.90 15.54 -8.99
N TYR A 176 -16.93 15.27 -8.11
CA TYR A 176 -17.15 15.13 -6.66
C TYR A 176 -17.29 16.50 -6.00
#